data_c91f5162b82dc2a2566616d2719db035
#
_entry.id   c91f5162b82dc2a2566616d2719db035
#
_cell.length_a   1.000
_cell.length_b   1.000
_cell.length_c   1.000
_cell.angle_alpha   90.00
_cell.angle_beta   90.00
_cell.angle_gamma   90.00
#
_symmetry.space_group_name_H-M   'P 1'
#
loop_
_entity.id
_entity.type
_entity.pdbx_description
1 polymer ?
#
loop_
_entity_poly.entity_id
_entity_poly.type
_entity_poly.pdbx_seq_one_letter_code
_entity_poly.pdbx_strand_id
1 'polypeptide(L)'
;MNLTKFNLLFSSVLFSFALAIYFFIIVPSDESARLWTRYSAHLSFLYLIAAYSLSILKDTLNLDAINNLAINRRYFGLSFSISHSVHLVVLIYFFYTSNENPGIVSIIGGGLGYLLMYAMTLTSTDAMVKRIGTKTWKILHTIGINYLVIVFFYTFAGSMVGGSLYSIYTVYVLAILIIWTLKIVKFAKS
;
A
#
# COMPACT_ATOMS: atom_id res chain seq x y z
N MET A 1 11.92 21.65 -3.56
CA MET A 1 11.43 20.28 -3.31
C MET A 1 12.57 19.32 -3.59
N ASN A 2 12.90 18.40 -2.66
CA ASN A 2 14.06 17.50 -2.83
C ASN A 2 13.76 16.49 -3.96
N LEU A 3 14.72 16.25 -4.87
CA LEU A 3 14.54 15.41 -6.08
C LEU A 3 13.91 14.06 -5.78
N THR A 4 14.33 13.40 -4.69
CA THR A 4 13.80 12.09 -4.25
C THR A 4 12.30 12.14 -3.91
N LYS A 5 11.80 13.22 -3.31
CA LYS A 5 10.39 13.39 -2.93
C LYS A 5 9.51 13.54 -4.16
N PHE A 6 9.96 14.34 -5.11
CA PHE A 6 9.28 14.51 -6.39
C PHE A 6 9.23 13.20 -7.15
N ASN A 7 10.36 12.50 -7.25
CA ASN A 7 10.46 11.23 -7.98
C ASN A 7 9.54 10.16 -7.42
N LEU A 8 9.37 10.05 -6.10
CA LEU A 8 8.46 9.08 -5.48
C LEU A 8 7.00 9.36 -5.83
N LEU A 9 6.54 10.60 -5.69
CA LEU A 9 5.17 10.96 -6.04
C LEU A 9 4.92 10.84 -7.56
N PHE A 10 5.87 11.32 -8.37
CA PHE A 10 5.78 11.22 -9.81
C PHE A 10 5.77 9.76 -10.28
N SER A 11 6.61 8.90 -9.72
CA SER A 11 6.63 7.47 -10.06
C SER A 11 5.30 6.78 -9.76
N SER A 12 4.63 7.13 -8.66
CA SER A 12 3.32 6.52 -8.33
C SER A 12 2.24 6.89 -9.36
N VAL A 13 2.24 8.11 -9.86
CA VAL A 13 1.35 8.55 -10.94
C VAL A 13 1.73 7.87 -12.26
N LEU A 14 3.01 7.96 -12.63
CA LEU A 14 3.52 7.43 -13.90
C LEU A 14 3.24 5.92 -14.04
N PHE A 15 3.60 5.11 -13.04
CA PHE A 15 3.37 3.66 -13.10
C PHE A 15 1.89 3.30 -13.06
N SER A 16 1.05 4.05 -12.34
CA SER A 16 -0.40 3.81 -12.35
C SER A 16 -1.01 4.04 -13.73
N PHE A 17 -0.60 5.10 -14.44
CA PHE A 17 -1.05 5.36 -15.82
C PHE A 17 -0.40 4.38 -16.82
N ALA A 18 0.87 4.03 -16.64
CA ALA A 18 1.53 3.07 -17.50
C ALA A 18 0.84 1.70 -17.49
N LEU A 19 0.35 1.24 -16.33
CA LEU A 19 -0.47 0.02 -16.25
C LEU A 19 -1.78 0.13 -17.03
N ALA A 20 -2.46 1.28 -16.98
CA ALA A 20 -3.67 1.50 -17.75
C ALA A 20 -3.39 1.42 -19.28
N ILE A 21 -2.36 2.14 -19.74
CA ILE A 21 -1.93 2.13 -21.14
C ILE A 21 -1.56 0.70 -21.57
N TYR A 22 -0.80 -0.02 -20.74
CA TYR A 22 -0.37 -1.38 -21.05
C TYR A 22 -1.56 -2.32 -21.28
N PHE A 23 -2.52 -2.38 -20.36
CA PHE A 23 -3.63 -3.33 -20.43
C PHE A 23 -4.73 -2.94 -21.42
N PHE A 24 -4.97 -1.65 -21.68
CA PHE A 24 -6.06 -1.22 -22.55
C PHE A 24 -5.62 -0.84 -23.96
N ILE A 25 -4.35 -0.50 -24.17
CA ILE A 25 -3.84 -0.02 -25.47
C ILE A 25 -2.82 -0.99 -26.07
N ILE A 26 -1.84 -1.47 -25.27
CA ILE A 26 -0.73 -2.30 -25.79
C ILE A 26 -1.14 -3.77 -25.86
N VAL A 27 -1.78 -4.31 -24.83
CA VAL A 27 -2.21 -5.71 -24.74
C VAL A 27 -3.69 -5.80 -24.35
N PRO A 28 -4.62 -5.27 -25.20
CA PRO A 28 -6.03 -5.32 -24.88
C PRO A 28 -6.55 -6.77 -24.89
N SER A 29 -7.37 -7.11 -23.91
CA SER A 29 -8.02 -8.42 -23.78
C SER A 29 -9.32 -8.29 -22.99
N ASP A 30 -10.18 -9.31 -23.03
CA ASP A 30 -11.39 -9.36 -22.21
C ASP A 30 -11.08 -9.36 -20.71
N GLU A 31 -9.87 -9.75 -20.34
CA GLU A 31 -9.36 -9.76 -18.96
C GLU A 31 -8.67 -8.44 -18.53
N SER A 32 -8.58 -7.43 -19.41
CA SER A 32 -7.81 -6.19 -19.15
C SER A 32 -8.21 -5.50 -17.86
N ALA A 33 -9.50 -5.37 -17.56
CA ALA A 33 -9.99 -4.75 -16.34
C ALA A 33 -9.56 -5.54 -15.09
N ARG A 34 -9.65 -6.86 -15.13
CA ARG A 34 -9.22 -7.75 -14.03
C ARG A 34 -7.71 -7.69 -13.81
N LEU A 35 -6.92 -7.73 -14.88
CA LEU A 35 -5.47 -7.63 -14.81
C LEU A 35 -5.04 -6.25 -14.28
N TRP A 36 -5.64 -5.17 -14.79
CA TRP A 36 -5.35 -3.83 -14.28
C TRP A 36 -5.67 -3.71 -12.78
N THR A 37 -6.81 -4.21 -12.32
CA THR A 37 -7.18 -4.27 -10.90
C THR A 37 -6.11 -5.00 -10.08
N ARG A 38 -5.67 -6.17 -10.55
CA ARG A 38 -4.64 -6.97 -9.88
C ARG A 38 -3.31 -6.22 -9.79
N TYR A 39 -2.79 -5.72 -10.91
CA TYR A 39 -1.46 -5.08 -10.94
C TYR A 39 -1.44 -3.70 -10.28
N SER A 40 -2.54 -2.95 -10.29
CA SER A 40 -2.64 -1.71 -9.53
C SER A 40 -2.62 -1.95 -8.00
N ALA A 41 -3.20 -3.06 -7.53
CA ALA A 41 -3.06 -3.49 -6.13
C ALA A 41 -1.60 -3.84 -5.79
N HIS A 42 -0.90 -4.58 -6.66
CA HIS A 42 0.53 -4.90 -6.46
C HIS A 42 1.38 -3.63 -6.39
N LEU A 43 1.17 -2.69 -7.31
CA LEU A 43 1.90 -1.42 -7.33
C LEU A 43 1.69 -0.64 -6.02
N SER A 44 0.44 -0.49 -5.59
CA SER A 44 0.14 0.21 -4.34
C SER A 44 0.74 -0.50 -3.12
N PHE A 45 0.70 -1.84 -3.08
CA PHE A 45 1.32 -2.61 -2.01
C PHE A 45 2.82 -2.37 -1.88
N LEU A 46 3.55 -2.24 -2.98
CA LEU A 46 4.99 -1.96 -2.93
C LEU A 46 5.30 -0.63 -2.22
N TYR A 47 4.51 0.41 -2.45
CA TYR A 47 4.66 1.67 -1.70
C TYR A 47 4.25 1.53 -0.23
N LEU A 48 3.18 0.78 0.06
CA LEU A 48 2.72 0.54 1.43
C LEU A 48 3.77 -0.21 2.23
N ILE A 49 4.29 -1.33 1.69
CA ILE A 49 5.24 -2.17 2.42
C ILE A 49 6.56 -1.44 2.64
N ALA A 50 7.01 -0.59 1.71
CA ALA A 50 8.15 0.29 1.91
C ALA A 50 7.89 1.28 3.05
N ALA A 51 6.75 2.00 3.06
CA ALA A 51 6.39 2.90 4.16
C ALA A 51 6.30 2.18 5.51
N TYR A 52 5.82 0.93 5.52
CA TYR A 52 5.63 0.13 6.73
C TYR A 52 6.93 -0.43 7.30
N SER A 53 7.85 -0.88 6.44
CA SER A 53 9.07 -1.58 6.83
C SER A 53 10.25 -0.66 7.16
N LEU A 54 10.35 0.51 6.52
CA LEU A 54 11.55 1.37 6.59
C LEU A 54 11.96 1.74 8.02
N SER A 55 11.01 1.91 8.96
CA SER A 55 11.37 2.22 10.36
C SER A 55 12.03 1.05 11.07
N ILE A 56 11.51 -0.17 10.89
CA ILE A 56 12.09 -1.35 11.54
C ILE A 56 13.40 -1.77 10.87
N LEU A 57 13.49 -1.67 9.54
CA LEU A 57 14.71 -1.98 8.80
C LEU A 57 15.83 -1.02 9.15
N LYS A 58 15.56 0.29 9.28
CA LYS A 58 16.53 1.28 9.76
C LYS A 58 17.12 0.87 11.11
N ASP A 59 16.26 0.52 12.06
CA ASP A 59 16.67 0.19 13.41
C ASP A 59 17.40 -1.17 13.53
N THR A 60 17.15 -2.08 12.56
CA THR A 60 17.71 -3.44 12.58
C THR A 60 19.01 -3.55 11.78
N LEU A 61 19.07 -2.93 10.59
CA LEU A 61 20.16 -3.09 9.66
C LEU A 61 21.18 -1.94 9.70
N ASN A 62 20.74 -0.76 10.12
CA ASN A 62 21.57 0.47 10.21
C ASN A 62 22.44 0.73 8.95
N LEU A 63 21.88 0.50 7.77
CA LEU A 63 22.55 0.75 6.49
C LEU A 63 22.22 2.17 6.00
N ASP A 64 23.22 2.90 5.47
CA ASP A 64 23.07 4.27 4.98
C ASP A 64 21.97 4.39 3.90
N ALA A 65 21.88 3.42 3.01
CA ALA A 65 20.82 3.38 1.99
C ALA A 65 19.43 3.34 2.61
N ILE A 66 19.22 2.51 3.65
CA ILE A 66 17.94 2.38 4.36
C ILE A 66 17.67 3.63 5.18
N ASN A 67 18.68 4.19 5.83
CA ASN A 67 18.57 5.44 6.57
C ASN A 67 18.10 6.59 5.68
N ASN A 68 18.65 6.71 4.47
CA ASN A 68 18.27 7.71 3.47
C ASN A 68 16.82 7.50 2.95
N LEU A 69 16.39 6.26 2.75
CA LEU A 69 15.01 5.95 2.38
C LEU A 69 14.03 6.23 3.52
N ALA A 70 14.40 5.93 4.76
CA ALA A 70 13.55 6.15 5.94
C ALA A 70 13.23 7.63 6.19
N ILE A 71 14.12 8.56 5.84
CA ILE A 71 13.85 10.01 5.86
C ILE A 71 12.67 10.36 4.94
N ASN A 72 12.49 9.63 3.85
CA ASN A 72 11.44 9.83 2.86
C ASN A 72 10.20 8.96 3.09
N ARG A 73 10.09 8.25 4.24
CA ARG A 73 9.00 7.34 4.55
C ARG A 73 7.60 7.94 4.34
N ARG A 74 7.41 9.22 4.67
CA ARG A 74 6.17 9.95 4.45
C ARG A 74 5.75 9.96 2.98
N TYR A 75 6.71 10.12 2.07
CA TYR A 75 6.43 10.17 0.63
C TYR A 75 6.11 8.80 0.05
N PHE A 76 6.65 7.71 0.61
CA PHE A 76 6.19 6.36 0.30
C PHE A 76 4.71 6.17 0.68
N GLY A 77 4.29 6.66 1.87
CA GLY A 77 2.89 6.63 2.27
C GLY A 77 1.98 7.46 1.37
N LEU A 78 2.41 8.64 0.93
CA LEU A 78 1.66 9.47 -0.03
C LEU A 78 1.61 8.83 -1.42
N SER A 79 2.69 8.22 -1.89
CA SER A 79 2.73 7.45 -3.14
C SER A 79 1.81 6.23 -3.10
N PHE A 80 1.74 5.54 -1.95
CA PHE A 80 0.72 4.52 -1.71
C PHE A 80 -0.68 5.08 -1.89
N SER A 81 -1.00 6.22 -1.25
CA SER A 81 -2.34 6.81 -1.33
C SER A 81 -2.71 7.20 -2.76
N ILE A 82 -1.77 7.74 -3.54
CA ILE A 82 -1.99 8.06 -4.96
C ILE A 82 -2.29 6.80 -5.76
N SER A 83 -1.39 5.81 -5.72
CA SER A 83 -1.54 4.57 -6.50
C SER A 83 -2.76 3.76 -6.06
N HIS A 84 -3.09 3.75 -4.76
CA HIS A 84 -4.26 3.05 -4.24
C HIS A 84 -5.58 3.78 -4.52
N SER A 85 -5.56 5.10 -4.68
CA SER A 85 -6.72 5.86 -5.19
C SER A 85 -7.00 5.53 -6.66
N VAL A 86 -5.96 5.35 -7.48
CA VAL A 86 -6.14 4.83 -8.85
C VAL A 86 -6.69 3.41 -8.80
N HIS A 87 -6.17 2.54 -7.92
CA HIS A 87 -6.71 1.20 -7.72
C HIS A 87 -8.21 1.21 -7.37
N LEU A 88 -8.69 2.14 -6.54
CA LEU A 88 -10.12 2.27 -6.23
C LEU A 88 -10.95 2.54 -7.49
N VAL A 89 -10.51 3.45 -8.34
CA VAL A 89 -11.19 3.77 -9.60
C VAL A 89 -11.23 2.54 -10.50
N VAL A 90 -10.11 1.83 -10.62
CA VAL A 90 -9.99 0.58 -11.39
C VAL A 90 -10.92 -0.50 -10.86
N LEU A 91 -11.01 -0.63 -9.53
CA LEU A 91 -11.85 -1.61 -8.86
C LEU A 91 -13.35 -1.34 -9.12
N ILE A 92 -13.76 -0.07 -9.02
CA ILE A 92 -15.13 0.34 -9.35
C ILE A 92 -15.45 0.05 -10.82
N TYR A 93 -14.54 0.38 -11.73
CA TYR A 93 -14.68 0.09 -13.15
C TYR A 93 -14.80 -1.42 -13.41
N PHE A 94 -13.96 -2.23 -12.78
CA PHE A 94 -14.00 -3.69 -12.89
C PHE A 94 -15.36 -4.25 -12.45
N PHE A 95 -15.85 -3.89 -11.27
CA PHE A 95 -17.17 -4.37 -10.80
C PHE A 95 -18.34 -3.87 -11.66
N TYR A 96 -18.22 -2.68 -12.22
CA TYR A 96 -19.24 -2.14 -13.13
C TYR A 96 -19.30 -2.92 -14.45
N THR A 97 -18.14 -3.36 -14.98
CA THR A 97 -18.06 -4.03 -16.29
C THR A 97 -18.17 -5.55 -16.24
N SER A 98 -17.78 -6.19 -15.12
CA SER A 98 -17.74 -7.66 -15.00
C SER A 98 -19.03 -8.29 -14.47
N ASN A 99 -19.99 -7.52 -14.02
CA ASN A 99 -21.18 -8.01 -13.29
C ASN A 99 -20.83 -8.84 -12.03
N GLU A 100 -19.58 -8.83 -11.57
CA GLU A 100 -19.17 -9.46 -10.31
C GLU A 100 -19.60 -8.58 -9.13
N ASN A 101 -20.10 -9.19 -8.06
CA ASN A 101 -20.43 -8.47 -6.84
C ASN A 101 -19.32 -8.62 -5.80
N PRO A 102 -18.75 -7.53 -5.29
CA PRO A 102 -17.85 -7.60 -4.16
C PRO A 102 -18.62 -8.10 -2.94
N GLY A 103 -18.09 -9.13 -2.26
CA GLY A 103 -18.72 -9.60 -1.02
C GLY A 103 -18.72 -8.50 0.05
N ILE A 104 -19.71 -8.57 0.97
CA ILE A 104 -19.88 -7.57 2.04
C ILE A 104 -18.60 -7.33 2.87
N VAL A 105 -17.80 -8.37 3.10
CA VAL A 105 -16.53 -8.30 3.81
C VAL A 105 -15.52 -7.43 3.05
N SER A 106 -15.48 -7.56 1.72
CA SER A 106 -14.60 -6.74 0.86
C SER A 106 -15.03 -5.28 0.85
N ILE A 107 -16.35 -5.01 0.81
CA ILE A 107 -16.89 -3.64 0.84
C ILE A 107 -16.57 -2.96 2.17
N ILE A 108 -16.89 -3.60 3.30
CA ILE A 108 -16.69 -3.03 4.63
C ILE A 108 -15.18 -2.93 4.94
N GLY A 109 -14.43 -4.02 4.74
CA GLY A 109 -13.01 -4.06 5.04
C GLY A 109 -12.19 -3.12 4.14
N GLY A 110 -12.44 -3.16 2.83
CA GLY A 110 -11.81 -2.26 1.87
C GLY A 110 -12.22 -0.80 2.09
N GLY A 111 -13.53 -0.54 2.28
CA GLY A 111 -14.05 0.80 2.53
C GLY A 111 -13.44 1.45 3.77
N LEU A 112 -13.35 0.73 4.89
CA LEU A 112 -12.66 1.22 6.09
C LEU A 112 -11.17 1.47 5.82
N GLY A 113 -10.51 0.61 5.01
CA GLY A 113 -9.13 0.81 4.57
C GLY A 113 -8.94 2.13 3.82
N TYR A 114 -9.83 2.44 2.88
CA TYR A 114 -9.80 3.73 2.15
C TYR A 114 -10.07 4.92 3.06
N LEU A 115 -11.02 4.83 4.00
CA LEU A 115 -11.27 5.89 4.98
C LEU A 115 -10.03 6.19 5.82
N LEU A 116 -9.38 5.16 6.36
CA LEU A 116 -8.14 5.31 7.14
C LEU A 116 -6.99 5.84 6.28
N MET A 117 -6.84 5.38 5.04
CA MET A 117 -5.84 5.89 4.10
C MET A 117 -6.02 7.38 3.86
N TYR A 118 -7.24 7.84 3.52
CA TYR A 118 -7.49 9.26 3.29
C TYR A 118 -7.33 10.10 4.56
N ALA A 119 -7.77 9.61 5.72
CA ALA A 119 -7.54 10.28 7.00
C ALA A 119 -6.03 10.46 7.27
N MET A 120 -5.20 9.43 7.06
CA MET A 120 -3.76 9.53 7.18
C MET A 120 -3.15 10.49 6.16
N THR A 121 -3.62 10.49 4.92
CA THR A 121 -3.14 11.37 3.85
C THR A 121 -3.41 12.83 4.18
N LEU A 122 -4.63 13.17 4.57
CA LEU A 122 -5.04 14.54 4.94
C LEU A 122 -4.29 15.06 6.16
N THR A 123 -3.95 14.15 7.10
CA THR A 123 -3.21 14.52 8.32
C THR A 123 -1.69 14.43 8.17
N SER A 124 -1.18 14.14 6.97
CA SER A 124 0.27 13.98 6.73
C SER A 124 1.03 15.30 6.60
N THR A 125 0.39 16.48 6.68
CA THR A 125 1.09 17.77 6.65
C THR A 125 1.54 18.20 8.06
N ASP A 126 2.65 18.96 8.14
CA ASP A 126 3.15 19.44 9.43
C ASP A 126 2.16 20.39 10.12
N ALA A 127 1.38 21.15 9.34
CA ALA A 127 0.30 21.98 9.85
C ALA A 127 -0.81 21.15 10.51
N MET A 128 -1.18 20.03 9.90
CA MET A 128 -2.18 19.12 10.45
C MET A 128 -1.66 18.40 11.70
N VAL A 129 -0.39 17.97 11.71
CA VAL A 129 0.23 17.38 12.91
C VAL A 129 0.18 18.35 14.10
N LYS A 130 0.49 19.63 13.84
CA LYS A 130 0.39 20.69 14.88
C LYS A 130 -1.06 20.89 15.33
N ARG A 131 -2.03 20.84 14.41
CA ARG A 131 -3.46 21.09 14.69
C ARG A 131 -4.10 19.97 15.52
N ILE A 132 -3.86 18.69 15.18
CA ILE A 132 -4.49 17.54 15.87
C ILE A 132 -3.64 17.01 17.04
N GLY A 133 -2.41 17.47 17.17
CA GLY A 133 -1.45 17.02 18.15
C GLY A 133 -0.71 15.73 17.76
N THR A 134 0.56 15.65 18.14
CA THR A 134 1.46 14.52 17.77
C THR A 134 0.95 13.18 18.29
N LYS A 135 0.30 13.14 19.46
CA LYS A 135 -0.25 11.89 20.04
C LYS A 135 -1.38 11.34 19.19
N THR A 136 -2.37 12.15 18.85
CA THR A 136 -3.52 11.76 18.01
C THR A 136 -3.05 11.33 16.63
N TRP A 137 -2.12 12.10 16.04
CA TRP A 137 -1.51 11.76 14.76
C TRP A 137 -0.82 10.39 14.78
N LYS A 138 0.00 10.11 15.81
CA LYS A 138 0.67 8.81 15.96
C LYS A 138 -0.32 7.66 16.07
N ILE A 139 -1.38 7.81 16.87
CA ILE A 139 -2.42 6.80 17.04
C ILE A 139 -3.09 6.50 15.69
N LEU A 140 -3.59 7.54 14.99
CA LEU A 140 -4.23 7.40 13.69
C LEU A 140 -3.33 6.67 12.68
N HIS A 141 -2.07 7.12 12.55
CA HIS A 141 -1.13 6.53 11.60
C HIS A 141 -0.70 5.11 11.98
N THR A 142 -0.60 4.80 13.28
CA THR A 142 -0.28 3.45 13.73
C THR A 142 -1.45 2.49 13.45
N ILE A 143 -2.67 2.88 13.83
CA ILE A 143 -3.85 2.05 13.57
C ILE A 143 -4.07 1.89 12.07
N GLY A 144 -4.05 3.00 11.32
CA GLY A 144 -4.37 2.99 9.89
C GLY A 144 -3.39 2.15 9.08
N ILE A 145 -2.07 2.31 9.28
CA ILE A 145 -1.09 1.54 8.50
C ILE A 145 -1.11 0.05 8.85
N ASN A 146 -1.30 -0.32 10.12
CA ASN A 146 -1.42 -1.73 10.50
C ASN A 146 -2.69 -2.35 9.93
N TYR A 147 -3.82 -1.63 9.97
CA TYR A 147 -5.07 -2.08 9.36
C TYR A 147 -4.89 -2.35 7.86
N LEU A 148 -4.30 -1.42 7.12
CA LEU A 148 -4.05 -1.59 5.70
C LEU A 148 -3.17 -2.80 5.40
N VAL A 149 -2.08 -3.01 6.16
CA VAL A 149 -1.22 -4.19 6.00
C VAL A 149 -1.97 -5.49 6.30
N ILE A 150 -2.86 -5.51 7.30
CA ILE A 150 -3.73 -6.67 7.60
C ILE A 150 -4.68 -6.97 6.44
N VAL A 151 -5.29 -5.94 5.84
CA VAL A 151 -6.19 -6.13 4.68
C VAL A 151 -5.43 -6.71 3.49
N PHE A 152 -4.24 -6.18 3.17
CA PHE A 152 -3.39 -6.72 2.12
C PHE A 152 -2.92 -8.15 2.42
N PHE A 153 -2.53 -8.42 3.67
CA PHE A 153 -2.17 -9.77 4.10
C PHE A 153 -3.32 -10.76 3.88
N TYR A 154 -4.52 -10.42 4.32
CA TYR A 154 -5.72 -11.25 4.13
C TYR A 154 -6.00 -11.53 2.65
N THR A 155 -5.95 -10.49 1.81
CA THR A 155 -6.18 -10.59 0.37
C THR A 155 -5.13 -11.48 -0.31
N PHE A 156 -3.85 -11.27 0.00
CA PHE A 156 -2.76 -12.05 -0.61
C PHE A 156 -2.68 -13.48 -0.07
N ALA A 157 -2.94 -13.70 1.21
CA ALA A 157 -3.03 -15.03 1.77
C ALA A 157 -4.18 -15.83 1.14
N GLY A 158 -5.35 -15.21 0.94
CA GLY A 158 -6.46 -15.83 0.22
C GLY A 158 -6.09 -16.19 -1.22
N SER A 159 -5.42 -15.28 -1.94
CA SER A 159 -4.95 -15.52 -3.31
C SER A 159 -3.84 -16.59 -3.38
N MET A 160 -2.99 -16.68 -2.36
CA MET A 160 -1.95 -17.72 -2.24
C MET A 160 -2.56 -19.10 -2.05
N VAL A 161 -3.55 -19.22 -1.15
CA VAL A 161 -4.21 -20.50 -0.84
C VAL A 161 -5.10 -20.97 -2.00
N GLY A 162 -5.80 -20.05 -2.68
CA GLY A 162 -6.64 -20.37 -3.83
C GLY A 162 -5.89 -20.58 -5.15
N GLY A 163 -4.58 -20.34 -5.19
CA GLY A 163 -3.72 -20.42 -6.38
C GLY A 163 -2.51 -21.32 -6.18
N SER A 164 -1.34 -20.89 -6.67
CA SER A 164 -0.07 -21.60 -6.51
C SER A 164 0.76 -21.01 -5.37
N LEU A 165 1.33 -21.87 -4.52
CA LEU A 165 2.31 -21.47 -3.50
C LEU A 165 3.58 -20.83 -4.08
N TYR A 166 3.86 -21.04 -5.38
CA TYR A 166 4.98 -20.41 -6.10
C TYR A 166 4.59 -19.09 -6.75
N SER A 167 3.53 -18.45 -6.28
CA SER A 167 3.05 -17.16 -6.80
C SER A 167 3.74 -15.96 -6.13
N ILE A 168 3.63 -14.79 -6.76
CA ILE A 168 4.07 -13.52 -6.18
C ILE A 168 3.40 -13.20 -4.84
N TYR A 169 2.20 -13.72 -4.61
CA TYR A 169 1.46 -13.56 -3.35
C TYR A 169 2.19 -14.19 -2.16
N THR A 170 2.87 -15.33 -2.37
CA THR A 170 3.70 -15.95 -1.36
C THR A 170 4.85 -15.03 -0.92
N VAL A 171 5.50 -14.38 -1.88
CA VAL A 171 6.56 -13.41 -1.59
C VAL A 171 6.02 -12.25 -0.74
N TYR A 172 4.83 -11.73 -1.07
CA TYR A 172 4.22 -10.63 -0.32
C TYR A 172 3.81 -11.04 1.10
N VAL A 173 3.20 -12.22 1.24
CA VAL A 173 2.83 -12.79 2.56
C VAL A 173 4.08 -12.98 3.42
N LEU A 174 5.13 -13.58 2.88
CA LEU A 174 6.39 -13.77 3.61
C LEU A 174 7.04 -12.44 4.00
N ALA A 175 7.05 -11.44 3.11
CA ALA A 175 7.57 -10.10 3.43
C ALA A 175 6.84 -9.48 4.62
N ILE A 176 5.50 -9.56 4.66
CA ILE A 176 4.69 -9.05 5.78
C ILE A 176 5.04 -9.81 7.07
N LEU A 177 5.10 -11.14 7.04
CA LEU A 177 5.42 -11.97 8.20
C LEU A 177 6.81 -11.67 8.75
N ILE A 178 7.82 -11.51 7.90
CA ILE A 178 9.17 -11.11 8.32
C ILE A 178 9.14 -9.76 9.03
N ILE A 179 8.45 -8.76 8.47
CA ILE A 179 8.37 -7.43 9.07
C ILE A 179 7.65 -7.49 10.43
N TRP A 180 6.56 -8.26 10.55
CA TRP A 180 5.86 -8.45 11.82
C TRP A 180 6.76 -9.12 12.86
N THR A 181 7.49 -10.16 12.49
CA THR A 181 8.45 -10.83 13.36
C THR A 181 9.51 -9.87 13.87
N LEU A 182 10.11 -9.06 12.99
CA LEU A 182 11.10 -8.05 13.38
C LEU A 182 10.52 -7.03 14.37
N LYS A 183 9.29 -6.58 14.15
CA LYS A 183 8.61 -5.63 15.05
C LYS A 183 8.32 -6.24 16.43
N ILE A 184 7.86 -7.50 16.47
CA ILE A 184 7.60 -8.23 17.73
C ILE A 184 8.90 -8.42 18.50
N VAL A 185 9.97 -8.89 17.84
CA VAL A 185 11.28 -9.09 18.48
C VAL A 185 11.84 -7.78 19.04
N LYS A 186 11.69 -6.67 18.28
CA LYS A 186 12.10 -5.35 18.78
C LYS A 186 11.31 -4.94 20.02
N PHE A 187 9.98 -5.10 19.99
CA PHE A 187 9.12 -4.77 21.11
C PHE A 187 9.44 -5.59 22.36
N ALA A 188 9.76 -6.88 22.21
CA ALA A 188 10.12 -7.75 23.32
C ALA A 188 11.48 -7.42 23.96
N LYS A 189 12.35 -6.66 23.25
CA LYS A 189 13.68 -6.24 23.73
C LYS A 189 13.70 -4.81 24.32
N SER A 190 12.60 -4.04 24.16
CA SER A 190 12.48 -2.66 24.66
C SER A 190 11.82 -2.61 26.04
#